data_98e7d679478a582a09aa46a9b2a86e3c
#
_entry.id   98e7d679478a582a09aa46a9b2a86e3c
#
_cell.length_a   1.000
_cell.length_b   1.000
_cell.length_c   1.000
_cell.angle_alpha   90.00
_cell.angle_beta   90.00
_cell.angle_gamma   90.00
#
_symmetry.space_group_name_H-M   'P 1'
#
loop_
_entity.id
_entity.type
_entity.pdbx_description
1 polymer ?
#
loop_
_entity_poly.entity_id
_entity_poly.type
_entity_poly.pdbx_seq_one_letter_code
_entity_poly.pdbx_strand_id
1 'polypeptide(L)'
;MKKPIAFFVHHQGRGHAHRTMAVAAEFARDRPVSVLTAGPQLFDGFSRDIEIVTLPNMIGAAVPTPRLYAEPTPAVMHCVPLGLSEMRRTMRTILDHLDAREIGLFVVDVSAEIALLARIASVPAVQIRMHGDRSDIGHVGAYEACIGMLAPFDERLEQDDYPAHLRQKTFYSGGLCTSVDRVPERAEARARLGLDPEREIVVAVTGGGGSGTPYAPLTVAARAAPDALWLTLGPTHREGHETDFSNLRELGWVPSVTDYLAAADIVVASAGDNTVHEVARVGGRLIVMPEWRYFGEQTRKAEALVRLGAAVQAPHWPGDLQGWRDLLARARGLDGSILRGLYAPDAATRAAGWLEGMTDELWQGAAEAPASLRVVAAN
;
A
#
# COMPACT_ATOMS: atom_id res chain seq x y z
N MET A 1 29.71 12.70 5.25
CA MET A 1 28.50 12.60 4.37
C MET A 1 27.52 11.65 5.02
N LYS A 2 26.21 11.93 4.90
CA LYS A 2 25.17 10.99 5.36
C LYS A 2 25.22 9.72 4.50
N LYS A 3 25.06 8.55 5.14
CA LYS A 3 25.00 7.28 4.41
C LYS A 3 23.74 7.25 3.52
N PRO A 4 23.84 6.79 2.25
CA PRO A 4 22.73 6.72 1.34
C PRO A 4 21.64 5.73 1.80
N ILE A 5 20.38 5.99 1.41
CA ILE A 5 19.25 5.08 1.59
C ILE A 5 18.77 4.64 0.21
N ALA A 6 18.63 3.32 0.03
CA ALA A 6 18.08 2.74 -1.19
C ALA A 6 16.73 2.09 -0.92
N PHE A 7 15.85 2.13 -1.92
CA PHE A 7 14.56 1.45 -1.91
C PHE A 7 14.51 0.38 -2.99
N PHE A 8 14.12 -0.83 -2.65
CA PHE A 8 13.58 -1.78 -3.62
C PHE A 8 12.06 -1.56 -3.68
N VAL A 9 11.55 -1.27 -4.89
CA VAL A 9 10.13 -0.95 -5.06
C VAL A 9 9.48 -1.90 -6.07
N HIS A 10 8.47 -2.59 -5.62
CA HIS A 10 7.68 -3.49 -6.46
C HIS A 10 6.94 -2.70 -7.55
N HIS A 11 6.94 -3.20 -8.78
CA HIS A 11 6.40 -2.47 -9.93
C HIS A 11 4.93 -2.78 -10.25
N GLN A 12 4.31 -3.73 -9.55
CA GLN A 12 2.89 -4.03 -9.73
C GLN A 12 2.02 -3.08 -8.92
N GLY A 13 1.32 -2.21 -9.63
CA GLY A 13 0.45 -1.19 -9.04
C GLY A 13 1.20 0.07 -8.63
N ARG A 14 0.48 1.19 -8.61
CA ARG A 14 1.05 2.51 -8.30
C ARG A 14 1.27 2.76 -6.81
N GLY A 15 0.61 1.99 -5.93
CA GLY A 15 0.65 2.21 -4.48
C GLY A 15 2.06 2.12 -3.89
N HIS A 16 2.88 1.18 -4.39
CA HIS A 16 4.27 1.00 -3.97
C HIS A 16 5.14 2.23 -4.29
N ALA A 17 5.07 2.71 -5.52
CA ALA A 17 5.81 3.90 -5.94
C ALA A 17 5.33 5.16 -5.20
N HIS A 18 4.02 5.34 -5.05
CA HIS A 18 3.46 6.51 -4.39
C HIS A 18 3.91 6.63 -2.93
N ARG A 19 3.83 5.54 -2.13
CA ARG A 19 4.32 5.61 -0.74
C ARG A 19 5.82 5.84 -0.66
N THR A 20 6.60 5.25 -1.58
CA THR A 20 8.04 5.49 -1.64
C THR A 20 8.33 6.96 -1.96
N MET A 21 7.65 7.54 -2.95
CA MET A 21 7.81 8.97 -3.30
C MET A 21 7.42 9.88 -2.12
N ALA A 22 6.33 9.57 -1.41
CA ALA A 22 5.90 10.35 -0.25
C ALA A 22 6.99 10.38 0.83
N VAL A 23 7.57 9.23 1.18
CA VAL A 23 8.65 9.15 2.18
C VAL A 23 9.94 9.77 1.66
N ALA A 24 10.32 9.48 0.40
CA ALA A 24 11.56 9.99 -0.19
C ALA A 24 11.57 11.51 -0.33
N ALA A 25 10.41 12.14 -0.53
CA ALA A 25 10.29 13.60 -0.60
C ALA A 25 10.69 14.29 0.71
N GLU A 26 10.50 13.62 1.84
CA GLU A 26 10.72 14.17 3.18
C GLU A 26 12.16 14.01 3.71
N PHE A 27 12.98 13.18 3.07
CA PHE A 27 14.38 13.05 3.51
C PHE A 27 15.15 14.36 3.39
N ALA A 28 16.14 14.56 4.25
CA ALA A 28 17.06 15.68 4.18
C ALA A 28 17.68 15.79 2.77
N ARG A 29 17.82 17.02 2.26
CA ARG A 29 18.31 17.29 0.89
C ARG A 29 19.70 16.73 0.61
N ASP A 30 20.55 16.66 1.63
CA ASP A 30 21.92 16.16 1.58
C ASP A 30 22.04 14.64 1.71
N ARG A 31 20.92 13.91 1.90
CA ARG A 31 20.92 12.45 1.94
C ARG A 31 20.69 11.89 0.54
N PRO A 32 21.67 11.14 -0.01
CA PRO A 32 21.47 10.46 -1.28
C PRO A 32 20.40 9.38 -1.18
N VAL A 33 19.50 9.33 -2.18
CA VAL A 33 18.42 8.35 -2.26
C VAL A 33 18.44 7.69 -3.63
N SER A 34 18.27 6.38 -3.63
CA SER A 34 18.09 5.61 -4.86
C SER A 34 16.88 4.68 -4.79
N VAL A 35 16.30 4.40 -5.95
CA VAL A 35 15.17 3.48 -6.11
C VAL A 35 15.54 2.42 -7.14
N LEU A 36 15.42 1.16 -6.75
CA LEU A 36 15.65 0.00 -7.60
C LEU A 36 14.28 -0.63 -7.93
N THR A 37 13.89 -0.62 -9.20
CA THR A 37 12.56 -1.06 -9.63
C THR A 37 12.57 -1.57 -11.07
N ALA A 38 11.65 -2.50 -11.39
CA ALA A 38 11.37 -2.90 -12.77
C ALA A 38 10.35 -1.97 -13.47
N GLY A 39 9.82 -0.96 -12.77
CA GLY A 39 8.87 0.02 -13.30
C GLY A 39 9.38 1.47 -13.13
N PRO A 40 10.50 1.87 -13.75
CA PRO A 40 11.07 3.20 -13.55
C PRO A 40 10.11 4.34 -13.92
N GLN A 41 9.23 4.14 -14.91
CA GLN A 41 8.22 5.12 -15.34
C GLN A 41 7.19 5.48 -14.25
N LEU A 42 7.10 4.68 -13.18
CA LEU A 42 6.22 5.00 -12.04
C LEU A 42 6.73 6.20 -11.24
N PHE A 43 7.98 6.60 -11.46
CA PHE A 43 8.63 7.73 -10.80
C PHE A 43 8.78 8.96 -11.71
N ASP A 44 8.22 8.91 -12.92
CA ASP A 44 8.24 10.05 -13.86
C ASP A 44 7.56 11.26 -13.22
N GLY A 45 8.23 12.42 -13.29
CA GLY A 45 7.72 13.67 -12.71
C GLY A 45 7.90 13.80 -11.20
N PHE A 46 8.58 12.86 -10.52
CA PHE A 46 8.91 13.03 -9.12
C PHE A 46 9.85 14.24 -8.92
N SER A 47 9.48 15.13 -8.00
CA SER A 47 10.13 16.44 -7.85
C SER A 47 11.50 16.42 -7.17
N ARG A 48 11.85 15.30 -6.52
CA ARG A 48 13.16 15.13 -5.89
C ARG A 48 14.12 14.46 -6.86
N ASP A 49 15.37 14.92 -6.87
CA ASP A 49 16.47 14.23 -7.56
C ASP A 49 16.79 12.94 -6.80
N ILE A 50 16.49 11.81 -7.43
CA ILE A 50 16.77 10.44 -6.95
C ILE A 50 17.36 9.61 -8.08
N GLU A 51 18.30 8.73 -7.75
CA GLU A 51 18.83 7.78 -8.71
C GLU A 51 17.85 6.64 -8.93
N ILE A 52 17.39 6.44 -10.17
CA ILE A 52 16.53 5.30 -10.53
C ILE A 52 17.36 4.22 -11.20
N VAL A 53 17.42 3.04 -10.57
CA VAL A 53 18.08 1.85 -11.08
C VAL A 53 17.04 0.91 -11.66
N THR A 54 17.07 0.72 -12.98
CA THR A 54 16.14 -0.19 -13.64
C THR A 54 16.54 -1.64 -13.44
N LEU A 55 15.65 -2.43 -12.87
CA LEU A 55 15.80 -3.86 -12.67
C LEU A 55 15.14 -4.65 -13.80
N PRO A 56 15.63 -5.84 -14.14
CA PRO A 56 14.91 -6.79 -14.99
C PRO A 56 13.55 -7.15 -14.38
N ASN A 57 12.54 -7.30 -15.23
CA ASN A 57 11.23 -7.76 -14.79
C ASN A 57 11.24 -9.28 -14.58
N MET A 58 11.12 -9.72 -13.34
CA MET A 58 11.07 -11.14 -12.97
C MET A 58 9.68 -11.74 -13.14
N ILE A 59 8.62 -10.91 -13.17
CA ILE A 59 7.23 -11.35 -13.26
C ILE A 59 6.92 -11.70 -14.71
N GLY A 60 6.42 -12.92 -14.92
CA GLY A 60 6.14 -13.43 -16.27
C GLY A 60 7.38 -13.86 -17.07
N ALA A 61 8.55 -13.90 -16.44
CA ALA A 61 9.74 -14.44 -17.08
C ALA A 61 9.56 -15.94 -17.41
N ALA A 62 10.01 -16.34 -18.59
CA ALA A 62 9.90 -17.73 -19.04
C ALA A 62 10.81 -18.66 -18.24
N VAL A 63 10.25 -19.77 -17.76
CA VAL A 63 11.01 -20.85 -17.13
C VAL A 63 11.63 -21.73 -18.23
N PRO A 64 12.93 -22.05 -18.16
CA PRO A 64 13.64 -22.71 -19.26
C PRO A 64 13.16 -24.12 -19.59
N THR A 65 12.72 -24.88 -18.59
CA THR A 65 12.27 -26.27 -18.78
C THR A 65 11.09 -26.61 -17.88
N PRO A 66 10.21 -27.56 -18.31
CA PRO A 66 9.11 -28.02 -17.47
C PRO A 66 9.56 -28.60 -16.11
N ARG A 67 10.72 -29.25 -16.07
CA ARG A 67 11.26 -29.81 -14.83
C ARG A 67 11.62 -28.72 -13.82
N LEU A 68 12.27 -27.64 -14.26
CA LEU A 68 12.60 -26.50 -13.39
C LEU A 68 11.34 -25.78 -12.90
N TYR A 69 10.30 -25.71 -13.76
CA TYR A 69 9.01 -25.16 -13.37
C TYR A 69 8.31 -25.97 -12.28
N ALA A 70 8.47 -27.31 -12.33
CA ALA A 70 7.85 -28.22 -11.38
C ALA A 70 8.59 -28.32 -10.02
N GLU A 71 9.83 -27.83 -9.94
CA GLU A 71 10.58 -27.85 -8.68
C GLU A 71 9.93 -26.86 -7.68
N PRO A 72 9.53 -27.34 -6.50
CA PRO A 72 8.87 -26.49 -5.52
C PRO A 72 9.85 -25.51 -4.88
N THR A 73 9.37 -24.32 -4.56
CA THR A 73 10.09 -23.41 -3.67
C THR A 73 10.20 -24.06 -2.28
N PRO A 74 11.42 -24.15 -1.69
CA PRO A 74 11.56 -24.71 -0.33
C PRO A 74 10.82 -23.85 0.70
N ALA A 75 10.30 -24.49 1.74
CA ALA A 75 9.48 -23.81 2.76
C ALA A 75 10.16 -22.61 3.44
N VAL A 76 11.50 -22.58 3.48
CA VAL A 76 12.31 -21.48 4.04
C VAL A 76 12.35 -20.23 3.15
N MET A 77 11.83 -20.32 1.94
CA MET A 77 11.75 -19.24 0.96
C MET A 77 10.29 -18.99 0.61
N HIS A 78 9.96 -17.75 0.22
CA HIS A 78 8.61 -17.44 -0.19
C HIS A 78 8.39 -17.74 -1.70
N CYS A 79 9.21 -17.16 -2.57
CA CYS A 79 9.05 -17.29 -4.02
C CYS A 79 10.40 -17.23 -4.75
N VAL A 80 11.03 -18.40 -4.97
CA VAL A 80 12.33 -18.51 -5.67
C VAL A 80 12.29 -19.59 -6.77
N PRO A 81 11.55 -19.35 -7.86
CA PRO A 81 11.50 -20.29 -8.96
C PRO A 81 12.89 -20.48 -9.58
N LEU A 82 13.21 -21.72 -9.95
CA LEU A 82 14.52 -22.06 -10.52
C LEU A 82 14.63 -21.69 -12.00
N GLY A 83 15.84 -21.40 -12.43
CA GLY A 83 16.17 -21.21 -13.84
C GLY A 83 15.92 -19.80 -14.40
N LEU A 84 15.37 -18.87 -13.65
CA LEU A 84 15.11 -17.50 -14.12
C LEU A 84 16.39 -16.68 -14.21
N SER A 85 16.79 -16.34 -15.45
CA SER A 85 17.94 -15.48 -15.71
C SER A 85 17.70 -14.04 -15.22
N GLU A 86 16.48 -13.58 -15.30
CA GLU A 86 16.02 -12.26 -14.83
C GLU A 86 16.21 -12.12 -13.33
N MET A 87 15.90 -13.16 -12.55
CA MET A 87 16.12 -13.16 -11.10
C MET A 87 17.62 -13.03 -10.77
N ARG A 88 18.48 -13.80 -11.42
CA ARG A 88 19.94 -13.69 -11.21
C ARG A 88 20.47 -12.31 -11.58
N ARG A 89 20.00 -11.73 -12.69
CA ARG A 89 20.38 -10.37 -13.11
C ARG A 89 19.90 -9.32 -12.12
N THR A 90 18.67 -9.45 -11.64
CA THR A 90 18.12 -8.54 -10.62
C THR A 90 18.93 -8.59 -9.33
N MET A 91 19.21 -9.81 -8.79
CA MET A 91 20.02 -9.95 -7.58
C MET A 91 21.42 -9.34 -7.75
N ARG A 92 22.06 -9.60 -8.89
CA ARG A 92 23.37 -9.01 -9.21
C ARG A 92 23.28 -7.48 -9.26
N THR A 93 22.33 -6.90 -10.00
CA THR A 93 22.20 -5.44 -10.13
C THR A 93 21.97 -4.79 -8.78
N ILE A 94 21.16 -5.43 -7.91
CA ILE A 94 20.96 -4.95 -6.54
C ILE A 94 22.28 -4.95 -5.77
N LEU A 95 22.99 -6.06 -5.73
CA LEU A 95 24.25 -6.18 -5.00
C LEU A 95 25.31 -5.21 -5.50
N ASP A 96 25.48 -5.08 -6.82
CA ASP A 96 26.43 -4.15 -7.45
C ASP A 96 26.10 -2.70 -7.04
N HIS A 97 24.81 -2.33 -6.94
CA HIS A 97 24.39 -0.98 -6.52
C HIS A 97 24.61 -0.75 -5.02
N LEU A 98 24.22 -1.74 -4.18
CA LEU A 98 24.39 -1.63 -2.73
C LEU A 98 25.86 -1.41 -2.35
N ASP A 99 26.78 -2.11 -3.03
CA ASP A 99 28.23 -1.99 -2.83
C ASP A 99 28.77 -0.66 -3.40
N ALA A 100 28.53 -0.37 -4.68
CA ALA A 100 29.07 0.80 -5.36
C ALA A 100 28.63 2.14 -4.74
N ARG A 101 27.46 2.17 -4.11
CA ARG A 101 26.91 3.36 -3.43
C ARG A 101 27.11 3.34 -1.92
N GLU A 102 27.75 2.32 -1.37
CA GLU A 102 27.92 2.12 0.09
C GLU A 102 26.61 2.36 0.85
N ILE A 103 25.52 1.70 0.42
CA ILE A 103 24.18 1.91 0.96
C ILE A 103 24.16 1.61 2.46
N GLY A 104 23.74 2.63 3.24
CA GLY A 104 23.65 2.52 4.70
C GLY A 104 22.38 1.85 5.21
N LEU A 105 21.28 1.96 4.45
CA LEU A 105 20.01 1.30 4.76
C LEU A 105 19.28 0.94 3.48
N PHE A 106 18.78 -0.28 3.41
CA PHE A 106 17.98 -0.76 2.28
C PHE A 106 16.53 -0.98 2.69
N VAL A 107 15.61 -0.20 2.16
CA VAL A 107 14.17 -0.31 2.42
C VAL A 107 13.56 -1.22 1.36
N VAL A 108 13.05 -2.37 1.78
CA VAL A 108 12.52 -3.39 0.87
C VAL A 108 11.00 -3.39 0.90
N ASP A 109 10.39 -3.07 -0.24
CA ASP A 109 8.93 -3.10 -0.38
C ASP A 109 8.47 -4.54 -0.66
N VAL A 110 7.87 -5.15 0.34
CA VAL A 110 7.19 -6.45 0.42
C VAL A 110 7.96 -7.71 -0.01
N SER A 111 9.11 -7.65 -0.66
CA SER A 111 9.82 -8.86 -1.12
C SER A 111 10.62 -9.53 -0.02
N ALA A 112 10.22 -10.75 0.34
CA ALA A 112 10.94 -11.57 1.31
C ALA A 112 12.38 -11.91 0.84
N GLU A 113 12.53 -12.29 -0.42
CA GLU A 113 13.81 -12.70 -1.00
C GLU A 113 14.83 -11.56 -1.04
N ILE A 114 14.37 -10.35 -1.36
CA ILE A 114 15.26 -9.17 -1.40
C ILE A 114 15.69 -8.75 0.00
N ALA A 115 14.80 -8.88 1.00
CA ALA A 115 15.17 -8.64 2.40
C ALA A 115 16.22 -9.64 2.91
N LEU A 116 16.04 -10.92 2.59
CA LEU A 116 17.04 -11.96 2.90
C LEU A 116 18.37 -11.73 2.16
N LEU A 117 18.32 -11.34 0.88
CA LEU A 117 19.50 -11.00 0.09
C LEU A 117 20.31 -9.86 0.75
N ALA A 118 19.62 -8.79 1.20
CA ALA A 118 20.28 -7.69 1.88
C ALA A 118 21.01 -8.18 3.15
N ARG A 119 20.36 -9.02 3.95
CA ARG A 119 20.96 -9.58 5.17
C ARG A 119 22.18 -10.47 4.87
N ILE A 120 22.08 -11.32 3.85
CA ILE A 120 23.19 -12.17 3.41
C ILE A 120 24.36 -11.32 2.91
N ALA A 121 24.06 -10.20 2.25
CA ALA A 121 25.05 -9.23 1.77
C ALA A 121 25.57 -8.27 2.85
N SER A 122 25.24 -8.48 4.13
CA SER A 122 25.67 -7.62 5.25
C SER A 122 25.15 -6.17 5.16
N VAL A 123 24.03 -5.93 4.46
CA VAL A 123 23.42 -4.61 4.36
C VAL A 123 22.22 -4.54 5.32
N PRO A 124 22.15 -3.51 6.20
CA PRO A 124 20.98 -3.31 7.05
C PRO A 124 19.72 -3.10 6.22
N ALA A 125 18.64 -3.81 6.55
CA ALA A 125 17.38 -3.70 5.81
C ALA A 125 16.19 -3.41 6.74
N VAL A 126 15.27 -2.61 6.22
CA VAL A 126 13.91 -2.40 6.76
C VAL A 126 12.94 -2.93 5.72
N GLN A 127 11.94 -3.70 6.15
CA GLN A 127 10.91 -4.18 5.24
C GLN A 127 9.59 -3.42 5.44
N ILE A 128 8.90 -3.11 4.34
CA ILE A 128 7.54 -2.54 4.40
C ILE A 128 6.57 -3.64 4.84
N ARG A 129 5.89 -3.40 5.95
CA ARG A 129 4.84 -4.26 6.50
C ARG A 129 3.50 -3.97 5.83
N MET A 130 2.89 -4.97 5.25
CA MET A 130 1.54 -4.89 4.67
C MET A 130 0.61 -5.88 5.38
N HIS A 131 -0.68 -5.61 5.40
CA HIS A 131 -1.68 -6.58 5.88
C HIS A 131 -1.63 -7.88 5.07
N GLY A 132 -2.26 -8.90 5.60
CA GLY A 132 -2.38 -10.19 4.95
C GLY A 132 -1.75 -11.33 5.74
N ASP A 133 -2.07 -12.56 5.34
CA ASP A 133 -1.47 -13.77 5.91
C ASP A 133 -0.09 -13.99 5.30
N ARG A 134 0.91 -13.59 6.05
CA ARG A 134 2.34 -13.71 5.72
C ARG A 134 3.06 -14.46 6.84
N SER A 135 2.42 -15.55 7.28
CA SER A 135 2.89 -16.42 8.38
C SER A 135 3.77 -17.56 7.90
N ASP A 136 3.98 -17.71 6.58
CA ASP A 136 4.90 -18.71 6.05
C ASP A 136 6.36 -18.43 6.47
N ILE A 137 7.14 -19.50 6.56
CA ILE A 137 8.52 -19.45 7.07
C ILE A 137 9.39 -18.46 6.28
N GLY A 138 9.16 -18.33 4.97
CA GLY A 138 9.92 -17.42 4.11
C GLY A 138 9.68 -15.95 4.47
N HIS A 139 8.42 -15.53 4.67
CA HIS A 139 8.11 -14.17 5.11
C HIS A 139 8.58 -13.91 6.54
N VAL A 140 8.32 -14.84 7.47
CA VAL A 140 8.77 -14.69 8.86
C VAL A 140 10.30 -14.57 8.91
N GLY A 141 11.02 -15.44 8.18
CA GLY A 141 12.48 -15.37 8.10
C GLY A 141 12.99 -14.03 7.54
N ALA A 142 12.32 -13.47 6.53
CA ALA A 142 12.66 -12.16 5.99
C ALA A 142 12.42 -11.04 7.01
N TYR A 143 11.28 -11.10 7.72
CA TYR A 143 11.00 -10.14 8.80
C TYR A 143 12.04 -10.20 9.91
N GLU A 144 12.43 -11.42 10.33
CA GLU A 144 13.48 -11.61 11.33
C GLU A 144 14.84 -11.10 10.88
N ALA A 145 15.16 -11.24 9.60
CA ALA A 145 16.42 -10.79 9.01
C ALA A 145 16.55 -9.26 8.97
N CYS A 146 15.42 -8.52 8.93
CA CYS A 146 15.39 -7.07 8.93
C CYS A 146 15.64 -6.49 10.33
N ILE A 147 16.28 -5.33 10.37
CA ILE A 147 16.54 -4.59 11.63
C ILE A 147 15.31 -3.83 12.12
N GLY A 148 14.33 -3.60 11.23
CA GLY A 148 13.07 -2.94 11.54
C GLY A 148 12.04 -3.22 10.45
N MET A 149 10.78 -2.88 10.77
CA MET A 149 9.64 -2.92 9.85
C MET A 149 9.01 -1.53 9.78
N LEU A 150 8.60 -1.11 8.59
CA LEU A 150 7.81 0.12 8.40
C LEU A 150 6.39 -0.25 7.99
N ALA A 151 5.42 0.03 8.83
CA ALA A 151 4.00 -0.13 8.54
C ALA A 151 3.40 1.22 8.07
N PRO A 152 2.97 1.34 6.79
CA PRO A 152 2.39 2.56 6.25
C PRO A 152 0.91 2.72 6.63
N PHE A 153 0.59 2.48 7.91
CA PHE A 153 -0.75 2.57 8.47
C PHE A 153 -0.69 2.82 9.99
N ASP A 154 -1.84 3.16 10.57
CA ASP A 154 -1.98 3.37 12.01
C ASP A 154 -1.88 2.03 12.77
N GLU A 155 -1.18 1.99 13.90
CA GLU A 155 -0.97 0.78 14.71
C GLU A 155 -2.27 0.07 15.11
N ARG A 156 -3.36 0.82 15.29
CA ARG A 156 -4.70 0.25 15.59
C ARG A 156 -5.24 -0.65 14.49
N LEU A 157 -4.73 -0.51 13.25
CA LEU A 157 -5.08 -1.37 12.11
C LEU A 157 -4.25 -2.66 12.08
N GLU A 158 -3.26 -2.85 12.96
CA GLU A 158 -2.47 -4.08 12.94
C GLU A 158 -3.35 -5.31 13.24
N GLN A 159 -3.03 -6.41 12.57
CA GLN A 159 -3.72 -7.69 12.74
C GLN A 159 -3.44 -8.27 14.13
N ASP A 160 -4.45 -8.92 14.73
CA ASP A 160 -4.33 -9.51 16.07
C ASP A 160 -3.33 -10.65 16.12
N ASP A 161 -3.17 -11.37 15.01
CA ASP A 161 -2.25 -12.50 14.85
C ASP A 161 -0.81 -12.09 14.44
N TYR A 162 -0.53 -10.79 14.31
CA TYR A 162 0.84 -10.33 14.03
C TYR A 162 1.74 -10.53 15.25
N PRO A 163 2.89 -11.25 15.13
CA PRO A 163 3.71 -11.63 16.25
C PRO A 163 4.21 -10.45 17.08
N ALA A 164 4.09 -10.54 18.40
CA ALA A 164 4.44 -9.46 19.32
C ALA A 164 5.91 -8.99 19.17
N HIS A 165 6.84 -9.94 18.97
CA HIS A 165 8.27 -9.60 18.79
C HIS A 165 8.54 -8.84 17.47
N LEU A 166 7.77 -9.09 16.42
CA LEU A 166 7.83 -8.32 15.18
C LEU A 166 7.17 -6.95 15.35
N ARG A 167 6.06 -6.87 16.09
CA ARG A 167 5.39 -5.62 16.43
C ARG A 167 6.33 -4.65 17.17
N GLN A 168 7.18 -5.16 18.06
CA GLN A 168 8.17 -4.34 18.82
C GLN A 168 9.19 -3.65 17.92
N LYS A 169 9.53 -4.20 16.76
CA LYS A 169 10.44 -3.58 15.79
C LYS A 169 9.72 -2.95 14.59
N THR A 170 8.40 -2.80 14.67
CA THR A 170 7.59 -2.17 13.63
C THR A 170 7.31 -0.73 13.98
N PHE A 171 7.69 0.18 13.08
CA PHE A 171 7.32 1.58 13.15
C PHE A 171 6.03 1.81 12.36
N TYR A 172 5.00 2.34 13.01
CA TYR A 172 3.71 2.67 12.40
C TYR A 172 3.69 4.16 12.06
N SER A 173 3.78 4.47 10.76
CA SER A 173 3.83 5.86 10.32
C SER A 173 2.48 6.57 10.37
N GLY A 174 1.38 5.84 10.36
CA GLY A 174 0.08 6.31 9.92
C GLY A 174 -0.04 6.13 8.41
N GLY A 175 -1.21 6.44 7.85
CA GLY A 175 -1.47 6.28 6.43
C GLY A 175 -0.63 7.20 5.56
N LEU A 176 0.06 6.65 4.58
CA LEU A 176 0.76 7.41 3.55
C LEU A 176 -0.22 7.70 2.43
N CYS A 177 -0.70 8.96 2.34
CA CYS A 177 -1.52 9.45 1.26
C CYS A 177 -0.67 10.10 0.17
N THR A 178 -1.13 10.01 -1.06
CA THR A 178 -0.45 10.59 -2.21
C THR A 178 -0.91 12.00 -2.52
N SER A 179 -2.12 12.36 -2.09
CA SER A 179 -2.67 13.69 -2.33
C SER A 179 -2.15 14.69 -1.30
N VAL A 180 -1.60 15.80 -1.80
CA VAL A 180 -1.13 16.94 -0.99
C VAL A 180 -2.13 18.09 -0.99
N ASP A 181 -3.26 17.93 -1.71
CA ASP A 181 -4.25 18.98 -1.86
C ASP A 181 -4.98 19.26 -0.54
N ARG A 182 -5.37 20.51 -0.32
CA ARG A 182 -6.24 20.85 0.80
C ARG A 182 -7.59 20.11 0.69
N VAL A 183 -8.00 19.45 1.75
CA VAL A 183 -9.36 18.87 1.83
C VAL A 183 -10.36 20.00 1.91
N PRO A 184 -11.28 20.14 0.94
CA PRO A 184 -12.35 21.15 1.03
C PRO A 184 -13.41 20.73 2.06
N GLU A 185 -14.12 21.70 2.58
CA GLU A 185 -15.37 21.44 3.31
C GLU A 185 -16.42 20.82 2.37
N ARG A 186 -17.33 20.00 2.92
CA ARG A 186 -18.34 19.29 2.11
C ARG A 186 -19.15 20.24 1.23
N ALA A 187 -19.61 21.36 1.79
CA ALA A 187 -20.40 22.35 1.03
C ALA A 187 -19.59 22.98 -0.11
N GLU A 188 -18.31 23.27 0.14
CA GLU A 188 -17.39 23.79 -0.87
C GLU A 188 -17.18 22.78 -2.01
N ALA A 189 -16.92 21.50 -1.65
CA ALA A 189 -16.75 20.43 -2.62
C ALA A 189 -18.00 20.24 -3.49
N ARG A 190 -19.18 20.20 -2.88
CA ARG A 190 -20.45 20.09 -3.60
C ARG A 190 -20.69 21.26 -4.56
N ALA A 191 -20.43 22.49 -4.10
CA ALA A 191 -20.56 23.68 -4.94
C ALA A 191 -19.61 23.63 -6.15
N ARG A 192 -18.34 23.24 -5.97
CA ARG A 192 -17.35 23.08 -7.05
C ARG A 192 -17.80 22.06 -8.09
N LEU A 193 -18.39 20.96 -7.64
CA LEU A 193 -18.82 19.85 -8.48
C LEU A 193 -20.23 20.03 -9.07
N GLY A 194 -20.95 21.13 -8.72
CA GLY A 194 -22.32 21.37 -9.14
C GLY A 194 -23.30 20.32 -8.61
N LEU A 195 -23.06 19.81 -7.40
CA LEU A 195 -23.88 18.80 -6.74
C LEU A 195 -24.88 19.45 -5.80
N ASP A 196 -26.06 18.82 -5.67
CA ASP A 196 -27.10 19.27 -4.75
C ASP A 196 -26.61 19.21 -3.30
N PRO A 197 -26.69 20.32 -2.54
CA PRO A 197 -26.19 20.38 -1.16
C PRO A 197 -26.94 19.46 -0.20
N GLU A 198 -28.23 19.17 -0.44
CA GLU A 198 -29.11 18.39 0.46
C GLU A 198 -29.21 16.91 0.07
N ARG A 199 -28.87 16.57 -1.16
CA ARG A 199 -28.98 15.21 -1.67
C ARG A 199 -27.92 14.30 -1.06
N GLU A 200 -28.33 13.09 -0.63
CA GLU A 200 -27.34 12.06 -0.23
C GLU A 200 -26.48 11.67 -1.42
N ILE A 201 -25.15 11.69 -1.24
CA ILE A 201 -24.19 11.36 -2.29
C ILE A 201 -23.38 10.14 -1.85
N VAL A 202 -23.44 9.08 -2.66
CA VAL A 202 -22.63 7.88 -2.48
C VAL A 202 -21.61 7.81 -3.60
N VAL A 203 -20.32 7.74 -3.23
CA VAL A 203 -19.22 7.66 -4.18
C VAL A 203 -18.62 6.25 -4.14
N ALA A 204 -18.70 5.53 -5.27
CA ALA A 204 -18.00 4.26 -5.45
C ALA A 204 -16.66 4.53 -6.16
N VAL A 205 -15.54 4.17 -5.53
CA VAL A 205 -14.20 4.46 -6.05
C VAL A 205 -13.39 3.19 -6.28
N THR A 206 -12.81 3.09 -7.47
CA THR A 206 -11.83 2.05 -7.82
C THR A 206 -10.46 2.66 -8.00
N GLY A 207 -9.47 2.13 -7.27
CA GLY A 207 -8.06 2.52 -7.43
C GLY A 207 -7.43 1.92 -8.69
N GLY A 208 -6.28 2.49 -9.11
CA GLY A 208 -5.59 2.08 -10.34
C GLY A 208 -5.04 0.64 -10.39
N GLY A 209 -5.09 -0.10 -9.29
CA GLY A 209 -4.74 -1.53 -9.22
C GLY A 209 -5.95 -2.46 -9.12
N GLY A 210 -7.18 -1.92 -9.16
CA GLY A 210 -8.42 -2.70 -9.10
C GLY A 210 -8.89 -3.22 -10.45
N SER A 211 -9.81 -4.19 -10.42
CA SER A 211 -10.46 -4.77 -11.62
C SER A 211 -11.55 -3.87 -12.20
N GLY A 212 -11.84 -2.73 -11.58
CA GLY A 212 -12.97 -1.87 -11.91
C GLY A 212 -14.18 -2.12 -10.98
N THR A 213 -15.00 -1.10 -10.82
CA THR A 213 -16.25 -1.23 -10.05
C THR A 213 -17.28 -1.99 -10.90
N PRO A 214 -17.86 -3.10 -10.42
CA PRO A 214 -18.89 -3.83 -11.18
C PRO A 214 -20.16 -2.97 -11.26
N TYR A 215 -20.64 -2.74 -12.48
CA TYR A 215 -21.78 -1.85 -12.72
C TYR A 215 -23.13 -2.48 -12.34
N ALA A 216 -23.31 -3.77 -12.60
CA ALA A 216 -24.56 -4.47 -12.34
C ALA A 216 -25.02 -4.35 -10.85
N PRO A 217 -24.20 -4.62 -9.82
CA PRO A 217 -24.57 -4.38 -8.43
C PRO A 217 -24.89 -2.92 -8.12
N LEU A 218 -24.25 -1.95 -8.81
CA LEU A 218 -24.54 -0.53 -8.61
C LEU A 218 -25.94 -0.14 -9.15
N THR A 219 -26.43 -0.81 -10.19
CA THR A 219 -27.83 -0.61 -10.65
C THR A 219 -28.84 -1.06 -9.59
N VAL A 220 -28.52 -2.13 -8.85
CA VAL A 220 -29.32 -2.57 -7.70
C VAL A 220 -29.23 -1.54 -6.56
N ALA A 221 -28.03 -1.01 -6.30
CA ALA A 221 -27.81 0.03 -5.30
C ALA A 221 -28.61 1.31 -5.62
N ALA A 222 -28.58 1.78 -6.87
CA ALA A 222 -29.34 2.95 -7.32
C ALA A 222 -30.86 2.77 -7.11
N ARG A 223 -31.39 1.57 -7.32
CA ARG A 223 -32.79 1.23 -7.05
C ARG A 223 -33.09 1.11 -5.54
N ALA A 224 -32.13 0.64 -4.75
CA ALA A 224 -32.29 0.51 -3.29
C ALA A 224 -32.36 1.85 -2.58
N ALA A 225 -31.71 2.87 -3.13
CA ALA A 225 -31.68 4.26 -2.63
C ALA A 225 -31.96 5.23 -3.78
N PRO A 226 -33.22 5.37 -4.26
CA PRO A 226 -33.55 6.15 -5.46
C PRO A 226 -33.34 7.65 -5.28
N ASP A 227 -33.41 8.17 -4.05
CA ASP A 227 -33.19 9.58 -3.74
C ASP A 227 -31.71 9.95 -3.66
N ALA A 228 -30.81 8.98 -3.41
CA ALA A 228 -29.38 9.18 -3.38
C ALA A 228 -28.80 9.35 -4.79
N LEU A 229 -27.75 10.16 -4.92
CA LEU A 229 -26.93 10.23 -6.13
C LEU A 229 -25.73 9.31 -5.97
N TRP A 230 -25.57 8.39 -6.90
CA TRP A 230 -24.45 7.49 -6.99
C TRP A 230 -23.46 8.00 -8.05
N LEU A 231 -22.18 8.13 -7.67
CA LEU A 231 -21.09 8.52 -8.55
C LEU A 231 -20.02 7.43 -8.54
N THR A 232 -19.52 7.04 -9.72
CA THR A 232 -18.39 6.12 -9.81
C THR A 232 -17.13 6.86 -10.26
N LEU A 233 -16.02 6.61 -9.57
CA LEU A 233 -14.70 7.13 -9.92
C LEU A 233 -13.77 5.98 -10.30
N GLY A 234 -13.01 6.16 -11.37
CA GLY A 234 -12.20 5.11 -11.96
C GLY A 234 -12.99 4.22 -12.92
N PRO A 235 -12.39 3.12 -13.41
CA PRO A 235 -13.03 2.25 -14.37
C PRO A 235 -14.22 1.50 -13.77
N THR A 236 -15.27 1.34 -14.55
CA THR A 236 -16.40 0.46 -14.27
C THR A 236 -16.35 -0.75 -15.21
N HIS A 237 -16.84 -1.87 -14.70
CA HIS A 237 -16.97 -3.09 -15.50
C HIS A 237 -18.45 -3.36 -15.79
N ARG A 238 -18.80 -3.31 -17.09
CA ARG A 238 -20.16 -3.60 -17.60
C ARG A 238 -20.18 -4.94 -18.33
N GLU A 239 -21.23 -5.72 -18.13
CA GLU A 239 -21.49 -6.96 -18.85
C GLU A 239 -22.31 -6.72 -20.13
N GLY A 240 -22.87 -5.52 -20.29
CA GLY A 240 -23.56 -5.07 -21.51
C GLY A 240 -25.10 -5.25 -21.52
N HIS A 241 -25.67 -5.68 -20.38
CA HIS A 241 -27.12 -5.86 -20.23
C HIS A 241 -27.71 -4.99 -19.10
N GLU A 242 -26.90 -4.13 -18.49
CA GLU A 242 -27.33 -3.29 -17.37
C GLU A 242 -28.20 -2.12 -17.84
N THR A 243 -29.17 -1.80 -17.01
CA THR A 243 -30.03 -0.62 -17.20
C THR A 243 -29.37 0.62 -16.62
N ASP A 244 -29.40 1.72 -17.36
CA ASP A 244 -28.97 3.02 -16.87
C ASP A 244 -30.02 3.66 -15.95
N PHE A 245 -29.55 4.28 -14.87
CA PHE A 245 -30.40 4.99 -13.92
C PHE A 245 -29.98 6.46 -13.82
N SER A 246 -30.94 7.37 -13.78
CA SER A 246 -30.67 8.83 -13.71
C SER A 246 -29.92 9.26 -12.43
N ASN A 247 -30.00 8.45 -11.38
CA ASN A 247 -29.30 8.67 -10.12
C ASN A 247 -27.97 7.89 -9.99
N LEU A 248 -27.49 7.27 -11.08
CA LEU A 248 -26.17 6.61 -11.16
C LEU A 248 -25.36 7.19 -12.31
N ARG A 249 -24.21 7.81 -12.01
CA ARG A 249 -23.36 8.47 -12.99
C ARG A 249 -21.96 7.91 -12.96
N GLU A 250 -21.48 7.49 -14.13
CA GLU A 250 -20.08 7.05 -14.32
C GLU A 250 -19.23 8.26 -14.71
N LEU A 251 -18.20 8.54 -13.93
CA LEU A 251 -17.31 9.70 -14.15
C LEU A 251 -15.94 9.29 -14.70
N GLY A 252 -15.58 7.98 -14.62
CA GLY A 252 -14.24 7.52 -15.01
C GLY A 252 -13.14 8.14 -14.17
N TRP A 253 -12.00 8.42 -14.79
CA TRP A 253 -10.89 9.10 -14.13
C TRP A 253 -11.19 10.59 -13.99
N VAL A 254 -11.06 11.12 -12.77
CA VAL A 254 -11.33 12.53 -12.46
C VAL A 254 -10.04 13.24 -12.06
N PRO A 255 -9.94 14.57 -12.30
CA PRO A 255 -8.76 15.35 -11.95
C PRO A 255 -8.48 15.40 -10.43
N SER A 256 -9.53 15.48 -9.60
CA SER A 256 -9.43 15.54 -8.14
C SER A 256 -10.37 14.51 -7.51
N VAL A 257 -9.82 13.41 -7.02
CA VAL A 257 -10.58 12.43 -6.23
C VAL A 257 -11.01 13.04 -4.90
N THR A 258 -10.18 13.91 -4.32
CA THR A 258 -10.41 14.54 -3.01
C THR A 258 -11.73 15.33 -2.98
N ASP A 259 -12.07 16.08 -4.02
CA ASP A 259 -13.31 16.85 -4.06
C ASP A 259 -14.54 15.94 -4.01
N TYR A 260 -14.54 14.82 -4.73
CA TYR A 260 -15.63 13.84 -4.71
C TYR A 260 -15.75 13.12 -3.37
N LEU A 261 -14.62 12.72 -2.77
CA LEU A 261 -14.62 12.09 -1.46
C LEU A 261 -15.12 13.05 -0.38
N ALA A 262 -14.73 14.33 -0.44
CA ALA A 262 -15.19 15.36 0.49
C ALA A 262 -16.68 15.68 0.30
N ALA A 263 -17.22 15.61 -0.93
CA ALA A 263 -18.64 15.81 -1.23
C ALA A 263 -19.52 14.65 -0.78
N ALA A 264 -18.96 13.44 -0.60
CA ALA A 264 -19.71 12.22 -0.31
C ALA A 264 -20.25 12.18 1.13
N ASP A 265 -21.41 11.55 1.30
CA ASP A 265 -21.91 11.10 2.60
C ASP A 265 -21.42 9.70 2.94
N ILE A 266 -21.30 8.85 1.92
CA ILE A 266 -20.82 7.47 2.02
C ILE A 266 -19.87 7.21 0.87
N VAL A 267 -18.76 6.55 1.16
CA VAL A 267 -17.81 6.06 0.16
C VAL A 267 -17.85 4.53 0.14
N VAL A 268 -17.94 3.96 -1.06
CA VAL A 268 -17.81 2.52 -1.31
C VAL A 268 -16.49 2.28 -1.99
N ALA A 269 -15.61 1.48 -1.40
CA ALA A 269 -14.27 1.25 -1.94
C ALA A 269 -13.73 -0.12 -1.59
N SER A 270 -12.71 -0.58 -2.33
CA SER A 270 -11.89 -1.69 -1.88
C SER A 270 -11.03 -1.28 -0.66
N ALA A 271 -10.48 -2.26 0.05
CA ALA A 271 -9.59 -1.99 1.19
C ALA A 271 -8.12 -1.74 0.77
N GLY A 272 -7.90 -1.14 -0.40
CA GLY A 272 -6.55 -0.73 -0.84
C GLY A 272 -5.99 0.40 0.01
N ASP A 273 -4.69 0.37 0.33
CA ASP A 273 -4.06 1.33 1.24
C ASP A 273 -4.35 2.79 0.90
N ASN A 274 -4.00 3.21 -0.30
CA ASN A 274 -4.14 4.61 -0.68
C ASN A 274 -5.59 5.07 -0.61
N THR A 275 -6.53 4.25 -1.10
CA THR A 275 -7.95 4.62 -1.09
C THR A 275 -8.50 4.75 0.33
N VAL A 276 -8.17 3.80 1.22
CA VAL A 276 -8.58 3.88 2.64
C VAL A 276 -8.03 5.14 3.31
N HIS A 277 -6.76 5.46 3.06
CA HIS A 277 -6.14 6.64 3.65
C HIS A 277 -6.68 7.95 3.06
N GLU A 278 -7.01 8.00 1.76
CA GLU A 278 -7.66 9.18 1.17
C GLU A 278 -9.07 9.39 1.75
N VAL A 279 -9.84 8.32 1.97
CA VAL A 279 -11.14 8.42 2.64
C VAL A 279 -10.98 8.81 4.11
N ALA A 280 -9.98 8.27 4.81
CA ALA A 280 -9.65 8.66 6.19
C ALA A 280 -9.30 10.15 6.27
N ARG A 281 -8.54 10.66 5.31
CA ARG A 281 -8.15 12.08 5.24
C ARG A 281 -9.35 13.03 5.17
N VAL A 282 -10.38 12.67 4.44
CA VAL A 282 -11.61 13.49 4.36
C VAL A 282 -12.58 13.21 5.52
N GLY A 283 -12.46 12.09 6.24
CA GLY A 283 -13.32 11.71 7.35
C GLY A 283 -14.69 11.17 6.90
N GLY A 284 -14.72 10.44 5.78
CA GLY A 284 -15.93 9.85 5.20
C GLY A 284 -16.42 8.61 5.97
N ARG A 285 -17.69 8.23 5.71
CA ARG A 285 -18.26 6.94 6.12
C ARG A 285 -17.89 5.91 5.04
N LEU A 286 -17.26 4.81 5.43
CA LEU A 286 -16.67 3.86 4.50
C LEU A 286 -17.42 2.53 4.50
N ILE A 287 -17.81 2.09 3.32
CA ILE A 287 -18.21 0.71 3.02
C ILE A 287 -17.01 0.06 2.31
N VAL A 288 -16.42 -0.98 2.91
CA VAL A 288 -15.32 -1.71 2.29
C VAL A 288 -15.82 -2.97 1.61
N MET A 289 -15.40 -3.16 0.37
CA MET A 289 -15.62 -4.34 -0.45
C MET A 289 -14.26 -4.89 -0.86
N PRO A 290 -13.64 -5.78 -0.06
CA PRO A 290 -12.29 -6.24 -0.32
C PRO A 290 -12.23 -7.00 -1.65
N GLU A 291 -11.29 -6.59 -2.50
CA GLU A 291 -10.94 -7.34 -3.71
C GLU A 291 -9.95 -8.45 -3.35
N TRP A 292 -9.97 -9.51 -4.16
CA TRP A 292 -8.97 -10.55 -4.01
C TRP A 292 -7.55 -9.98 -4.22
N ARG A 293 -6.69 -10.26 -3.27
CA ARG A 293 -5.24 -9.99 -3.33
C ARG A 293 -4.49 -11.15 -2.72
N TYR A 294 -3.24 -11.32 -3.15
CA TYR A 294 -2.33 -12.27 -2.51
C TYR A 294 -2.34 -12.08 -0.99
N PHE A 295 -2.29 -13.17 -0.26
CA PHE A 295 -2.28 -13.21 1.22
C PHE A 295 -3.55 -12.66 1.89
N GLY A 296 -4.62 -12.44 1.15
CA GLY A 296 -5.84 -11.84 1.72
C GLY A 296 -5.65 -10.41 2.24
N GLU A 297 -4.69 -9.66 1.67
CA GLU A 297 -4.28 -8.34 2.16
C GLU A 297 -5.46 -7.39 2.40
N GLN A 298 -6.36 -7.26 1.42
CA GLN A 298 -7.52 -6.36 1.57
C GLN A 298 -8.57 -6.90 2.54
N THR A 299 -8.73 -8.21 2.63
CA THR A 299 -9.66 -8.85 3.58
C THR A 299 -9.22 -8.59 5.01
N ARG A 300 -7.95 -8.81 5.32
CA ARG A 300 -7.40 -8.57 6.66
C ARG A 300 -7.45 -7.10 7.07
N LYS A 301 -7.23 -6.19 6.13
CA LYS A 301 -7.40 -4.76 6.39
C LYS A 301 -8.86 -4.39 6.64
N ALA A 302 -9.79 -4.90 5.84
CA ALA A 302 -11.22 -4.66 6.03
C ALA A 302 -11.69 -5.15 7.41
N GLU A 303 -11.24 -6.34 7.86
CA GLU A 303 -11.50 -6.87 9.19
C GLU A 303 -11.01 -5.91 10.28
N ALA A 304 -9.79 -5.37 10.15
CA ALA A 304 -9.25 -4.41 11.11
C ALA A 304 -10.06 -3.10 11.15
N LEU A 305 -10.47 -2.56 9.99
CA LEU A 305 -11.32 -1.38 9.90
C LEU A 305 -12.69 -1.61 10.57
N VAL A 306 -13.30 -2.77 10.34
CA VAL A 306 -14.59 -3.13 10.95
C VAL A 306 -14.45 -3.31 12.46
N ARG A 307 -13.41 -3.98 12.92
CA ARG A 307 -13.11 -4.15 14.35
C ARG A 307 -13.04 -2.81 15.10
N LEU A 308 -12.47 -1.79 14.45
CA LEU A 308 -12.38 -0.44 15.01
C LEU A 308 -13.68 0.35 14.90
N GLY A 309 -14.71 -0.14 14.18
CA GLY A 309 -15.88 0.67 13.86
C GLY A 309 -15.62 1.79 12.83
N ALA A 310 -14.49 1.72 12.11
CA ALA A 310 -14.10 2.71 11.12
C ALA A 310 -14.76 2.48 9.75
N ALA A 311 -15.28 1.27 9.49
CA ALA A 311 -15.98 0.92 8.27
C ALA A 311 -17.03 -0.15 8.51
N VAL A 312 -17.97 -0.29 7.57
CA VAL A 312 -18.80 -1.49 7.43
C VAL A 312 -18.29 -2.30 6.24
N GLN A 313 -18.30 -3.62 6.39
CA GLN A 313 -17.87 -4.51 5.32
C GLN A 313 -19.05 -5.21 4.68
N ALA A 314 -18.99 -5.35 3.34
CA ALA A 314 -19.72 -6.34 2.58
C ALA A 314 -18.70 -7.30 1.95
N PRO A 315 -18.80 -8.63 2.21
CA PRO A 315 -17.86 -9.60 1.65
C PRO A 315 -17.98 -9.70 0.12
N HIS A 316 -19.15 -9.39 -0.40
CA HIS A 316 -19.49 -9.35 -1.83
C HIS A 316 -20.38 -8.15 -2.11
N TRP A 317 -20.37 -7.71 -3.36
CA TRP A 317 -21.31 -6.71 -3.84
C TRP A 317 -22.74 -7.25 -3.71
N PRO A 318 -23.66 -6.54 -2.99
CA PRO A 318 -25.02 -7.03 -2.82
C PRO A 318 -25.75 -7.15 -4.16
N GLY A 319 -26.36 -8.30 -4.39
CA GLY A 319 -27.14 -8.59 -5.60
C GLY A 319 -28.63 -8.26 -5.49
N ASP A 320 -29.09 -7.78 -4.32
CA ASP A 320 -30.50 -7.48 -4.07
C ASP A 320 -30.70 -6.14 -3.33
N LEU A 321 -31.95 -5.65 -3.37
CA LEU A 321 -32.29 -4.35 -2.78
C LEU A 321 -32.14 -4.32 -1.25
N GLN A 322 -32.46 -5.41 -0.59
CA GLN A 322 -32.43 -5.46 0.88
C GLN A 322 -31.00 -5.43 1.39
N GLY A 323 -30.10 -6.18 0.78
CA GLY A 323 -28.67 -6.18 1.13
C GLY A 323 -28.06 -4.77 1.02
N TRP A 324 -28.41 -4.02 -0.03
CA TRP A 324 -27.96 -2.63 -0.16
C TRP A 324 -28.58 -1.70 0.90
N ARG A 325 -29.89 -1.82 1.17
CA ARG A 325 -30.56 -1.02 2.22
C ARG A 325 -29.93 -1.23 3.58
N ASP A 326 -29.68 -2.49 3.96
CA ASP A 326 -29.07 -2.83 5.24
C ASP A 326 -27.64 -2.32 5.33
N LEU A 327 -26.86 -2.45 4.25
CA LEU A 327 -25.49 -1.96 4.19
C LEU A 327 -25.41 -0.44 4.30
N LEU A 328 -26.27 0.29 3.58
CA LEU A 328 -26.35 1.74 3.66
C LEU A 328 -26.82 2.22 5.03
N ALA A 329 -27.81 1.52 5.64
CA ALA A 329 -28.29 1.85 7.00
C ALA A 329 -27.15 1.72 8.02
N ARG A 330 -26.37 0.65 7.96
CA ARG A 330 -25.19 0.46 8.80
C ARG A 330 -24.14 1.55 8.55
N ALA A 331 -23.87 1.89 7.30
CA ALA A 331 -22.89 2.93 6.95
C ALA A 331 -23.31 4.31 7.45
N ARG A 332 -24.61 4.65 7.37
CA ARG A 332 -25.15 5.91 7.93
C ARG A 332 -24.94 6.03 9.43
N GLY A 333 -24.91 4.89 10.14
CA GLY A 333 -24.66 4.81 11.59
C GLY A 333 -23.18 4.94 11.98
N LEU A 334 -22.24 4.95 11.03
CA LEU A 334 -20.83 5.07 11.35
C LEU A 334 -20.49 6.50 11.85
N ASP A 335 -19.60 6.53 12.86
CA ASP A 335 -18.91 7.75 13.24
C ASP A 335 -17.66 7.94 12.34
N GLY A 336 -17.74 8.85 11.38
CA GLY A 336 -16.62 9.15 10.46
C GLY A 336 -15.36 9.68 11.16
N SER A 337 -15.46 10.14 12.41
CA SER A 337 -14.31 10.60 13.19
C SER A 337 -13.35 9.45 13.52
N ILE A 338 -13.84 8.22 13.66
CA ILE A 338 -13.00 7.03 13.91
C ILE A 338 -12.07 6.78 12.72
N LEU A 339 -12.61 6.76 11.50
CA LEU A 339 -11.80 6.59 10.30
C LEU A 339 -10.84 7.77 10.12
N ARG A 340 -11.31 9.02 10.32
CA ARG A 340 -10.47 10.21 10.26
C ARG A 340 -9.31 10.15 11.25
N GLY A 341 -9.52 9.60 12.43
CA GLY A 341 -8.47 9.41 13.44
C GLY A 341 -7.34 8.47 13.03
N LEU A 342 -7.49 7.70 11.95
CA LEU A 342 -6.43 6.85 11.38
C LEU A 342 -5.52 7.62 10.41
N TYR A 343 -5.88 8.84 10.02
CA TYR A 343 -5.06 9.69 9.17
C TYR A 343 -4.07 10.49 10.00
N ALA A 344 -2.80 10.44 9.61
CA ALA A 344 -1.72 11.24 10.17
C ALA A 344 -1.15 12.14 9.06
N PRO A 345 -1.30 13.48 9.16
CA PRO A 345 -0.82 14.40 8.13
C PRO A 345 0.70 14.41 7.98
N ASP A 346 1.43 14.04 9.03
CA ASP A 346 2.89 13.97 9.12
C ASP A 346 3.46 12.56 8.89
N ALA A 347 2.64 11.61 8.42
CA ALA A 347 3.03 10.20 8.26
C ALA A 347 4.33 10.03 7.46
N ALA A 348 4.45 10.76 6.34
CA ALA A 348 5.63 10.68 5.47
C ALA A 348 6.88 11.25 6.16
N THR A 349 6.76 12.42 6.82
CA THR A 349 7.85 13.06 7.58
C THR A 349 8.32 12.17 8.74
N ARG A 350 7.37 11.54 9.46
CA ARG A 350 7.67 10.60 10.55
C ARG A 350 8.39 9.35 10.04
N ALA A 351 7.93 8.78 8.93
CA ALA A 351 8.57 7.63 8.31
C ALA A 351 9.99 7.96 7.84
N ALA A 352 10.17 9.09 7.17
CA ALA A 352 11.48 9.56 6.73
C ALA A 352 12.42 9.81 7.91
N GLY A 353 11.97 10.53 8.93
CA GLY A 353 12.76 10.81 10.13
C GLY A 353 13.20 9.54 10.87
N TRP A 354 12.29 8.53 10.95
CA TRP A 354 12.63 7.25 11.57
C TRP A 354 13.68 6.48 10.76
N LEU A 355 13.58 6.43 9.44
CA LEU A 355 14.57 5.79 8.57
C LEU A 355 15.93 6.50 8.61
N GLU A 356 15.93 7.84 8.61
CA GLU A 356 17.14 8.63 8.74
C GLU A 356 17.82 8.43 10.09
N GLY A 357 17.06 8.53 11.19
CA GLY A 357 17.56 8.33 12.56
C GLY A 357 18.17 6.94 12.72
N MET A 358 17.47 5.90 12.28
CA MET A 358 18.00 4.52 12.31
C MET A 358 19.30 4.40 11.50
N THR A 359 19.34 5.00 10.29
CA THR A 359 20.54 4.96 9.46
C THR A 359 21.71 5.66 10.15
N ASP A 360 21.48 6.82 10.72
CA ASP A 360 22.53 7.59 11.41
C ASP A 360 23.04 6.88 12.67
N GLU A 361 22.15 6.29 13.48
CA GLU A 361 22.52 5.50 14.67
C GLU A 361 23.37 4.26 14.32
N LEU A 362 23.02 3.53 13.25
CA LEU A 362 23.76 2.34 12.82
C LEU A 362 25.21 2.65 12.40
N TRP A 363 25.45 3.85 11.88
CA TRP A 363 26.76 4.23 11.36
C TRP A 363 27.48 5.27 12.23
N GLN A 364 26.93 5.63 13.40
CA GLN A 364 27.58 6.47 14.38
C GLN A 364 28.59 5.64 15.21
N GLY A 365 29.86 6.00 15.09
CA GLY A 365 30.95 5.46 15.90
C GLY A 365 31.46 4.10 15.43
N ALA A 366 32.76 3.92 15.49
CA ALA A 366 33.38 2.61 15.38
C ALA A 366 33.22 1.89 16.72
N ALA A 367 32.09 1.21 16.93
CA ALA A 367 32.04 0.21 18.00
C ALA A 367 33.10 -0.85 17.69
N GLU A 368 33.99 -1.15 18.62
CA GLU A 368 34.85 -2.30 18.47
C GLU A 368 34.02 -3.56 18.20
N ALA A 369 34.40 -4.33 17.19
CA ALA A 369 33.69 -5.56 16.85
C ALA A 369 33.56 -6.45 18.10
N PRO A 370 32.37 -6.99 18.41
CA PRO A 370 32.17 -7.90 19.52
C PRO A 370 33.24 -9.01 19.51
N ALA A 371 33.75 -9.38 20.68
CA ALA A 371 34.77 -10.42 20.80
C ALA A 371 34.39 -11.74 20.10
N SER A 372 33.09 -12.04 20.03
CA SER A 372 32.54 -13.21 19.30
C SER A 372 32.78 -13.18 17.79
N LEU A 373 32.86 -12.00 17.16
CA LEU A 373 33.16 -11.87 15.74
C LEU A 373 34.66 -11.96 15.44
N ARG A 374 35.50 -11.67 16.42
CA ARG A 374 36.96 -11.82 16.28
C ARG A 374 37.41 -13.30 16.23
N VAL A 375 36.65 -14.20 16.84
CA VAL A 375 36.95 -15.66 16.85
C VAL A 375 36.59 -16.33 15.51
N VAL A 376 35.55 -15.86 14.82
CA VAL A 376 35.13 -16.42 13.52
C VAL A 376 36.08 -16.00 12.38
N ALA A 377 36.76 -14.86 12.51
CA ALA A 377 37.72 -14.36 11.53
C ALA A 377 39.13 -14.98 11.70
N ALA A 378 39.38 -15.74 12.78
CA ALA A 378 40.68 -16.36 13.09
C ALA A 378 40.75 -17.88 12.81
N ASN A 379 39.66 -18.50 12.34
CA ASN A 379 39.58 -19.90 11.88
C ASN A 379 39.25 -19.96 10.39
#